data_7ba59e6c70d59a50aee64da5ae05f405
#
_entry.id   7ba59e6c70d59a50aee64da5ae05f405
#
_cell.length_a   1.000
_cell.length_b   1.000
_cell.length_c   1.000
_cell.angle_alpha   90.00
_cell.angle_beta   90.00
_cell.angle_gamma   90.00
#
_symmetry.space_group_name_H-M   'P 1'
#
loop_
_entity.id
_entity.type
_entity.pdbx_description
1 polymer ?
#
loop_
_entity_poly.entity_id
_entity_poly.type
_entity_poly.pdbx_seq_one_letter_code
_entity_poly.pdbx_strand_id
1 'polypeptide(L)'
;LYSAGWIYKAAGKSNAEPTQFEGYYNVSRKNQERISEWLSNDFTLYNNKYGNDFLAVKEQLERKIASDKPDLVILDNLMAFDIKNLSENKFEAQTAFTWSLHEMAQKYDVHILFIAHPRKAMGFLRLDDISGTADIGNAVDNAFIIHRVNNDFIRLSKQMFGWKADDPIYQASNVIEIAKDRDGGIQDYFIPL
;
A
#
# COMPACT_ATOMS: atom_id res chain seq x y z
N LEU A 1 -10.84 1.52 13.61
CA LEU A 1 -10.74 2.19 14.93
C LEU A 1 -9.29 2.54 15.31
N TYR A 2 -8.31 1.67 14.99
CA TYR A 2 -6.87 1.96 15.23
C TYR A 2 -6.31 3.06 14.31
N SER A 3 -6.77 3.13 13.07
CA SER A 3 -6.36 4.17 12.10
C SER A 3 -6.79 5.58 12.52
N ALA A 4 -7.96 5.74 13.10
CA ALA A 4 -8.44 7.02 13.60
C ALA A 4 -7.56 7.60 14.71
N GLY A 5 -7.06 6.75 15.62
CA GLY A 5 -6.13 7.15 16.67
C GLY A 5 -4.78 7.63 16.12
N TRP A 6 -4.31 7.02 15.04
CA TRP A 6 -3.04 7.36 14.40
C TRP A 6 -3.14 8.71 13.63
N ILE A 7 -4.18 8.88 12.85
CA ILE A 7 -4.48 10.14 12.15
C ILE A 7 -4.63 11.28 13.17
N TYR A 8 -5.24 11.00 14.31
CA TYR A 8 -5.44 11.97 15.37
C TYR A 8 -4.14 12.33 16.09
N LYS A 9 -3.23 11.37 16.28
CA LYS A 9 -1.89 11.61 16.83
C LYS A 9 -1.04 12.47 15.89
N ALA A 10 -1.19 12.28 14.57
CA ALA A 10 -0.52 13.10 13.56
C ALA A 10 -1.11 14.51 13.44
N ALA A 11 -2.43 14.67 13.62
CA ALA A 11 -3.14 15.94 13.49
C ALA A 11 -3.09 16.85 14.75
N GLY A 12 -2.61 16.36 15.89
CA GLY A 12 -2.44 17.17 17.09
C GLY A 12 -2.73 16.48 18.40
N LYS A 13 -1.77 16.53 19.30
CA LYS A 13 -1.78 15.89 20.62
C LYS A 13 -2.88 16.37 21.60
N SER A 14 -3.64 17.41 21.25
CA SER A 14 -4.49 18.14 22.19
C SER A 14 -5.82 17.45 22.55
N ASN A 15 -6.17 16.34 21.89
CA ASN A 15 -7.49 15.72 22.03
C ASN A 15 -7.47 14.21 22.27
N ALA A 16 -6.34 13.62 22.62
CA ALA A 16 -6.20 12.22 22.97
C ALA A 16 -5.64 12.08 24.38
N GLU A 17 -6.29 11.27 25.20
CA GLU A 17 -5.86 10.99 26.58
C GLU A 17 -4.90 9.79 26.57
N PRO A 18 -3.76 9.83 27.30
CA PRO A 18 -2.87 8.69 27.41
C PRO A 18 -3.60 7.52 28.10
N THR A 19 -3.31 6.31 27.68
CA THR A 19 -3.79 5.09 28.36
C THR A 19 -2.77 4.62 29.40
N GLN A 20 -3.11 3.57 30.14
CA GLN A 20 -2.17 2.88 31.03
C GLN A 20 -0.98 2.22 30.29
N PHE A 21 -1.05 2.09 28.97
CA PHE A 21 0.03 1.54 28.14
C PHE A 21 0.79 2.67 27.47
N GLU A 22 2.10 2.70 27.63
CA GLU A 22 2.97 3.71 27.04
C GLU A 22 2.84 3.73 25.51
N GLY A 23 2.65 4.91 24.94
CA GLY A 23 2.48 5.11 23.51
C GLY A 23 1.06 4.87 22.95
N TYR A 24 0.11 4.45 23.80
CA TYR A 24 -1.29 4.29 23.41
C TYR A 24 -2.16 5.43 23.97
N TYR A 25 -3.10 5.89 23.14
CA TYR A 25 -3.96 7.03 23.46
C TYR A 25 -5.42 6.67 23.18
N ASN A 26 -6.31 7.13 24.08
CA ASN A 26 -7.74 7.08 23.86
C ASN A 26 -8.20 8.37 23.14
N VAL A 27 -8.99 8.19 22.11
CA VAL A 27 -9.66 9.30 21.42
C VAL A 27 -11.04 9.47 22.05
N SER A 28 -11.40 10.69 22.45
CA SER A 28 -12.70 10.96 23.04
C SER A 28 -13.84 10.56 22.11
N ARG A 29 -14.98 10.15 22.65
CA ARG A 29 -16.16 9.73 21.87
C ARG A 29 -16.59 10.81 20.87
N LYS A 30 -16.62 12.07 21.28
CA LYS A 30 -16.95 13.21 20.41
C LYS A 30 -16.02 13.29 19.19
N ASN A 31 -14.74 13.04 19.37
CA ASN A 31 -13.77 13.06 18.29
C ASN A 31 -13.86 11.82 17.40
N GLN A 32 -14.20 10.66 17.99
CA GLN A 32 -14.50 9.45 17.20
C GLN A 32 -15.71 9.66 16.29
N GLU A 33 -16.77 10.28 16.80
CA GLU A 33 -17.96 10.61 16.02
C GLU A 33 -17.64 11.57 14.87
N ARG A 34 -16.88 12.64 15.13
CA ARG A 34 -16.45 13.59 14.07
C ARG A 34 -15.57 12.94 13.01
N ILE A 35 -14.62 12.09 13.42
CA ILE A 35 -13.77 11.35 12.47
C ILE A 35 -14.63 10.36 11.65
N SER A 36 -15.56 9.68 12.31
CA SER A 36 -16.45 8.74 11.65
C SER A 36 -17.36 9.43 10.62
N GLU A 37 -17.88 10.61 10.97
CA GLU A 37 -18.69 11.44 10.06
C GLU A 37 -17.85 11.90 8.86
N TRP A 38 -16.65 12.41 9.08
CA TRP A 38 -15.73 12.80 8.02
C TRP A 38 -15.38 11.62 7.10
N LEU A 39 -15.00 10.46 7.67
CA LEU A 39 -14.66 9.27 6.90
C LEU A 39 -15.86 8.73 6.11
N SER A 40 -17.09 8.83 6.64
CA SER A 40 -18.27 8.29 5.95
C SER A 40 -18.64 9.05 4.68
N ASN A 41 -18.20 10.29 4.55
CA ASN A 41 -18.43 11.10 3.35
C ASN A 41 -17.40 10.82 2.25
N ASP A 42 -16.16 10.51 2.63
CA ASP A 42 -15.03 10.45 1.70
C ASP A 42 -14.53 9.01 1.45
N PHE A 43 -15.00 8.04 2.26
CA PHE A 43 -14.52 6.65 2.18
C PHE A 43 -15.66 5.65 1.98
N THR A 44 -15.48 4.77 0.99
CA THR A 44 -16.31 3.58 0.81
C THR A 44 -15.48 2.34 1.08
N LEU A 45 -15.98 1.45 1.93
CA LEU A 45 -15.33 0.16 2.24
C LEU A 45 -16.03 -0.97 1.51
N TYR A 46 -15.25 -1.84 0.87
CA TYR A 46 -15.78 -3.08 0.28
C TYR A 46 -16.23 -4.05 1.37
N ASN A 47 -17.39 -4.67 1.18
CA ASN A 47 -17.90 -5.66 2.10
C ASN A 47 -17.53 -7.07 1.61
N ASN A 48 -16.68 -7.77 2.34
CA ASN A 48 -16.20 -9.12 2.02
C ASN A 48 -17.32 -10.18 1.88
N LYS A 49 -18.57 -9.87 2.25
CA LYS A 49 -19.73 -10.74 2.01
C LYS A 49 -19.98 -11.00 0.52
N TYR A 50 -19.49 -10.15 -0.35
CA TYR A 50 -19.61 -10.30 -1.80
C TYR A 50 -18.58 -11.25 -2.42
N GLY A 51 -17.71 -11.85 -1.60
CA GLY A 51 -16.69 -12.78 -2.03
C GLY A 51 -15.39 -12.12 -2.47
N ASN A 52 -14.46 -12.92 -2.97
CA ASN A 52 -13.13 -12.51 -3.37
C ASN A 52 -12.74 -12.93 -4.80
N ASP A 53 -13.68 -13.50 -5.56
CA ASP A 53 -13.44 -13.76 -6.99
C ASP A 53 -13.15 -12.45 -7.70
N PHE A 54 -11.99 -12.38 -8.37
CA PHE A 54 -11.53 -11.10 -8.92
C PHE A 54 -12.44 -10.56 -10.01
N LEU A 55 -13.00 -11.40 -10.88
CA LEU A 55 -13.85 -10.93 -11.97
C LEU A 55 -15.14 -10.32 -11.41
N ALA A 56 -15.75 -10.96 -10.40
CA ALA A 56 -16.91 -10.43 -9.72
C ALA A 56 -16.62 -9.13 -8.96
N VAL A 57 -15.49 -9.07 -8.26
CA VAL A 57 -15.03 -7.85 -7.57
C VAL A 57 -14.74 -6.73 -8.57
N LYS A 58 -14.06 -7.03 -9.68
CA LYS A 58 -13.78 -6.07 -10.74
C LYS A 58 -15.06 -5.42 -11.28
N GLU A 59 -16.07 -6.22 -11.59
CA GLU A 59 -17.34 -5.70 -12.11
C GLU A 59 -18.03 -4.75 -11.11
N GLN A 60 -18.03 -5.10 -9.84
CA GLN A 60 -18.58 -4.24 -8.78
C GLN A 60 -17.75 -2.97 -8.60
N LEU A 61 -16.42 -3.09 -8.65
CA LEU A 61 -15.50 -1.97 -8.54
C LEU A 61 -15.69 -1.00 -9.70
N GLU A 62 -15.77 -1.49 -10.94
CA GLU A 62 -16.03 -0.66 -12.12
C GLU A 62 -17.37 0.10 -12.02
N ARG A 63 -18.42 -0.55 -11.56
CA ARG A 63 -19.72 0.12 -11.32
C ARG A 63 -19.59 1.21 -10.26
N LYS A 64 -18.88 0.93 -9.18
CA LYS A 64 -18.68 1.87 -8.07
C LYS A 64 -17.84 3.07 -8.48
N ILE A 65 -16.74 2.83 -9.20
CA ILE A 65 -15.89 3.90 -9.75
C ILE A 65 -16.72 4.78 -10.71
N ALA A 66 -17.50 4.19 -11.59
CA ALA A 66 -18.31 4.95 -12.53
C ALA A 66 -19.39 5.80 -11.84
N SER A 67 -19.97 5.33 -10.72
CA SER A 67 -21.01 6.07 -9.98
C SER A 67 -20.44 7.14 -9.07
N ASP A 68 -19.41 6.80 -8.29
CA ASP A 68 -18.91 7.64 -7.20
C ASP A 68 -17.71 8.51 -7.61
N LYS A 69 -17.03 8.13 -8.71
CA LYS A 69 -15.83 8.82 -9.24
C LYS A 69 -14.79 9.10 -8.15
N PRO A 70 -14.31 8.07 -7.43
CA PRO A 70 -13.30 8.26 -6.41
C PRO A 70 -11.97 8.69 -7.05
N ASP A 71 -11.17 9.48 -6.34
CA ASP A 71 -9.82 9.83 -6.77
C ASP A 71 -8.85 8.66 -6.59
N LEU A 72 -9.07 7.82 -5.56
CA LEU A 72 -8.19 6.72 -5.18
C LEU A 72 -8.96 5.45 -4.84
N VAL A 73 -8.52 4.34 -5.39
CA VAL A 73 -8.95 2.99 -5.01
C VAL A 73 -7.78 2.24 -4.38
N ILE A 74 -7.99 1.66 -3.21
CA ILE A 74 -6.96 0.86 -2.51
C ILE A 74 -7.39 -0.60 -2.46
N LEU A 75 -6.54 -1.49 -2.96
CA LEU A 75 -6.73 -2.94 -2.94
C LEU A 75 -5.69 -3.57 -2.00
N ASP A 76 -6.10 -3.92 -0.80
CA ASP A 76 -5.24 -4.55 0.22
C ASP A 76 -5.74 -5.98 0.50
N ASN A 77 -5.07 -6.99 0.04
CA ASN A 77 -3.86 -7.05 -0.78
C ASN A 77 -4.07 -8.01 -1.97
N LEU A 78 -3.09 -8.13 -2.88
CA LEU A 78 -3.14 -9.04 -4.03
C LEU A 78 -3.54 -10.49 -3.66
N MET A 79 -3.09 -10.97 -2.49
CA MET A 79 -3.35 -12.34 -2.04
C MET A 79 -4.78 -12.56 -1.53
N ALA A 80 -5.55 -11.48 -1.32
CA ALA A 80 -6.95 -11.56 -0.89
C ALA A 80 -7.91 -11.91 -2.04
N PHE A 81 -7.45 -11.78 -3.30
CA PHE A 81 -8.27 -12.05 -4.47
C PHE A 81 -8.06 -13.47 -4.99
N ASP A 82 -9.14 -14.15 -5.35
CA ASP A 82 -9.08 -15.37 -6.16
C ASP A 82 -8.97 -14.98 -7.64
N ILE A 83 -7.77 -15.19 -8.20
CA ILE A 83 -7.41 -14.84 -9.57
C ILE A 83 -7.27 -16.06 -10.49
N LYS A 84 -7.66 -17.26 -10.03
CA LYS A 84 -7.51 -18.51 -10.78
C LYS A 84 -8.28 -18.50 -12.10
N ASN A 85 -9.38 -17.75 -12.16
CA ASN A 85 -10.18 -17.59 -13.36
C ASN A 85 -9.49 -16.76 -14.47
N LEU A 86 -8.36 -16.10 -14.16
CA LEU A 86 -7.59 -15.33 -15.16
C LEU A 86 -6.59 -16.21 -15.94
N SER A 87 -6.01 -17.23 -15.30
CA SER A 87 -5.14 -18.24 -15.91
C SER A 87 -4.93 -19.40 -14.94
N GLU A 88 -4.70 -20.62 -15.48
CA GLU A 88 -4.25 -21.77 -14.70
C GLU A 88 -2.83 -21.56 -14.16
N ASN A 89 -2.01 -20.81 -14.87
CA ASN A 89 -0.69 -20.39 -14.42
C ASN A 89 -0.79 -19.19 -13.46
N LYS A 90 -0.40 -19.41 -12.21
CA LYS A 90 -0.45 -18.37 -11.17
C LYS A 90 0.26 -17.07 -11.57
N PHE A 91 1.38 -17.17 -12.26
CA PHE A 91 2.17 -15.99 -12.65
C PHE A 91 1.46 -15.19 -13.76
N GLU A 92 0.92 -15.90 -14.74
CA GLU A 92 0.12 -15.28 -15.80
C GLU A 92 -1.16 -14.63 -15.22
N ALA A 93 -1.81 -15.31 -14.28
CA ALA A 93 -2.98 -14.75 -13.58
C ALA A 93 -2.65 -13.46 -12.84
N GLN A 94 -1.50 -13.38 -12.16
CA GLN A 94 -1.06 -12.17 -11.48
C GLN A 94 -0.73 -11.03 -12.46
N THR A 95 -0.11 -11.37 -13.58
CA THR A 95 0.17 -10.40 -14.65
C THR A 95 -1.14 -9.90 -15.26
N ALA A 96 -2.08 -10.76 -15.59
CA ALA A 96 -3.39 -10.40 -16.12
C ALA A 96 -4.20 -9.54 -15.12
N PHE A 97 -4.12 -9.86 -13.82
CA PHE A 97 -4.71 -9.04 -12.76
C PHE A 97 -4.15 -7.61 -12.79
N THR A 98 -2.82 -7.47 -12.81
CA THR A 98 -2.18 -6.15 -12.77
C THR A 98 -2.52 -5.32 -14.01
N TRP A 99 -2.48 -5.92 -15.19
CA TRP A 99 -2.89 -5.25 -16.44
C TRP A 99 -4.34 -4.83 -16.42
N SER A 100 -5.22 -5.66 -15.85
CA SER A 100 -6.65 -5.34 -15.71
C SER A 100 -6.89 -4.11 -14.81
N LEU A 101 -6.07 -3.94 -13.76
CA LEU A 101 -6.13 -2.75 -12.91
C LEU A 101 -5.59 -1.52 -13.64
N HIS A 102 -4.51 -1.66 -14.40
CA HIS A 102 -3.94 -0.58 -15.19
C HIS A 102 -4.95 -0.07 -16.24
N GLU A 103 -5.59 -0.97 -16.99
CA GLU A 103 -6.65 -0.61 -17.94
C GLU A 103 -7.83 0.10 -17.24
N MET A 104 -8.22 -0.37 -16.06
CA MET A 104 -9.29 0.25 -15.27
C MET A 104 -8.91 1.66 -14.82
N ALA A 105 -7.68 1.85 -14.34
CA ALA A 105 -7.17 3.16 -13.93
C ALA A 105 -7.23 4.17 -15.09
N GLN A 106 -6.78 3.76 -16.27
CA GLN A 106 -6.82 4.60 -17.48
C GLN A 106 -8.26 4.87 -17.96
N LYS A 107 -9.11 3.83 -18.00
CA LYS A 107 -10.49 3.94 -18.48
C LYS A 107 -11.34 4.92 -17.66
N TYR A 108 -11.13 4.94 -16.36
CA TYR A 108 -11.96 5.71 -15.43
C TYR A 108 -11.26 6.94 -14.86
N ASP A 109 -10.02 7.22 -15.26
CA ASP A 109 -9.21 8.32 -14.75
C ASP A 109 -9.14 8.31 -13.21
N VAL A 110 -8.79 7.15 -12.65
CA VAL A 110 -8.73 6.90 -11.21
C VAL A 110 -7.36 6.34 -10.83
N HIS A 111 -6.82 6.79 -9.70
CA HIS A 111 -5.61 6.18 -9.17
C HIS A 111 -5.92 4.86 -8.46
N ILE A 112 -5.23 3.78 -8.84
CA ILE A 112 -5.38 2.47 -8.19
C ILE A 112 -4.09 2.09 -7.50
N LEU A 113 -4.14 1.98 -6.17
CA LEU A 113 -3.06 1.48 -5.33
C LEU A 113 -3.37 0.05 -4.93
N PHE A 114 -2.54 -0.91 -5.33
CA PHE A 114 -2.66 -2.26 -4.79
C PHE A 114 -1.44 -2.66 -3.97
N ILE A 115 -1.68 -3.40 -2.90
CA ILE A 115 -0.67 -3.83 -1.96
C ILE A 115 -0.30 -5.28 -2.26
N ALA A 116 0.98 -5.55 -2.39
CA ALA A 116 1.52 -6.90 -2.58
C ALA A 116 2.54 -7.21 -1.49
N HIS A 117 2.52 -8.46 -1.02
CA HIS A 117 3.57 -8.93 -0.11
C HIS A 117 4.75 -9.48 -0.91
N PRO A 118 5.98 -9.23 -0.48
CA PRO A 118 7.13 -9.85 -1.11
C PRO A 118 7.10 -11.36 -0.92
N ARG A 119 7.75 -12.10 -1.81
CA ARG A 119 8.15 -13.47 -1.51
C ARG A 119 9.02 -13.45 -0.25
N LYS A 120 9.25 -14.62 0.37
CA LYS A 120 10.22 -14.74 1.45
C LYS A 120 11.61 -14.33 0.93
N ALA A 121 11.81 -13.03 0.78
CA ALA A 121 13.09 -12.47 0.38
C ALA A 121 13.98 -12.43 1.62
N MET A 122 15.11 -13.10 1.54
CA MET A 122 16.18 -12.94 2.52
C MET A 122 17.05 -11.79 2.02
N GLY A 123 16.86 -10.59 2.62
CA GLY A 123 17.72 -9.48 2.27
C GLY A 123 17.00 -8.14 2.02
N PHE A 124 17.63 -7.31 1.22
CA PHE A 124 17.09 -6.02 0.82
C PHE A 124 16.03 -6.24 -0.27
N LEU A 125 14.79 -5.81 -0.01
CA LEU A 125 13.68 -6.00 -0.95
C LEU A 125 13.91 -5.18 -2.22
N ARG A 126 13.60 -5.78 -3.36
CA ARG A 126 13.64 -5.12 -4.67
C ARG A 126 12.29 -5.33 -5.39
N LEU A 127 12.09 -4.59 -6.45
CA LEU A 127 10.87 -4.69 -7.26
C LEU A 127 10.61 -6.13 -7.74
N ASP A 128 11.65 -6.87 -8.07
CA ASP A 128 11.57 -8.27 -8.52
C ASP A 128 11.21 -9.26 -7.39
N ASP A 129 11.27 -8.83 -6.13
CA ASP A 129 10.87 -9.65 -4.97
C ASP A 129 9.36 -9.64 -4.74
N ILE A 130 8.59 -8.84 -5.46
CA ILE A 130 7.14 -8.90 -5.43
C ILE A 130 6.70 -10.32 -5.80
N SER A 131 5.79 -10.86 -5.01
CA SER A 131 5.25 -12.21 -5.27
C SER A 131 4.57 -12.24 -6.64
N GLY A 132 5.28 -12.75 -7.64
CA GLY A 132 4.81 -12.78 -9.02
C GLY A 132 5.94 -12.91 -10.01
N THR A 133 5.76 -12.32 -11.15
CA THR A 133 6.76 -12.20 -12.22
C THR A 133 7.33 -10.78 -12.24
N ALA A 134 8.47 -10.61 -12.89
CA ALA A 134 8.99 -9.28 -13.26
C ALA A 134 7.95 -8.45 -14.04
N ASP A 135 6.97 -9.13 -14.66
CA ASP A 135 5.90 -8.51 -15.44
C ASP A 135 4.97 -7.63 -14.59
N ILE A 136 4.79 -7.94 -13.29
CA ILE A 136 4.03 -7.05 -12.38
C ILE A 136 4.75 -5.70 -12.28
N GLY A 137 6.07 -5.72 -12.07
CA GLY A 137 6.88 -4.51 -12.07
C GLY A 137 6.80 -3.72 -13.38
N ASN A 138 6.66 -4.42 -14.51
CA ASN A 138 6.51 -3.78 -15.82
C ASN A 138 5.14 -3.14 -16.03
N ALA A 139 4.08 -3.76 -15.48
CA ALA A 139 2.70 -3.33 -15.66
C ALA A 139 2.31 -2.09 -14.83
N VAL A 140 2.98 -1.83 -13.70
CA VAL A 140 2.69 -0.66 -12.85
C VAL A 140 3.46 0.57 -13.30
N ASP A 141 2.88 1.74 -13.10
CA ASP A 141 3.55 3.03 -13.41
C ASP A 141 4.48 3.43 -12.27
N ASN A 142 4.04 3.26 -11.03
CA ASN A 142 4.81 3.58 -9.84
C ASN A 142 4.90 2.36 -8.92
N ALA A 143 6.03 2.21 -8.24
CA ALA A 143 6.23 1.17 -7.24
C ALA A 143 6.95 1.73 -6.02
N PHE A 144 6.38 1.46 -4.84
CA PHE A 144 6.96 1.83 -3.56
C PHE A 144 7.25 0.58 -2.74
N ILE A 145 8.41 0.55 -2.09
CA ILE A 145 8.78 -0.53 -1.17
C ILE A 145 8.94 0.06 0.23
N ILE A 146 8.27 -0.55 1.22
CA ILE A 146 8.44 -0.17 2.62
C ILE A 146 9.45 -1.12 3.26
N HIS A 147 10.59 -0.58 3.63
CA HIS A 147 11.64 -1.28 4.35
C HIS A 147 11.54 -1.01 5.84
N ARG A 148 11.74 -2.04 6.65
CA ARG A 148 11.99 -1.88 8.07
C ARG A 148 13.50 -1.64 8.29
N VAL A 149 13.85 -0.58 8.99
CA VAL A 149 15.26 -0.32 9.36
C VAL A 149 15.67 -1.28 10.48
N ASN A 150 16.44 -2.28 10.11
CA ASN A 150 17.00 -3.28 10.99
C ASN A 150 18.47 -3.55 10.61
N ASN A 151 19.14 -4.43 11.32
CA ASN A 151 20.55 -4.71 11.07
C ASN A 151 20.83 -5.22 9.65
N ASP A 152 19.92 -5.98 9.06
CA ASP A 152 20.06 -6.45 7.68
C ASP A 152 19.90 -5.31 6.67
N PHE A 153 18.91 -4.44 6.86
CA PHE A 153 18.74 -3.25 6.05
C PHE A 153 19.99 -2.37 6.09
N ILE A 154 20.52 -2.09 7.30
CA ILE A 154 21.71 -1.27 7.49
C ILE A 154 22.93 -1.91 6.80
N ARG A 155 23.14 -3.21 6.98
CA ARG A 155 24.27 -3.92 6.38
C ARG A 155 24.18 -3.93 4.85
N LEU A 156 23.01 -4.24 4.31
CA LEU A 156 22.82 -4.40 2.86
C LEU A 156 22.80 -3.05 2.15
N SER A 157 22.17 -2.02 2.73
CA SER A 157 22.19 -0.67 2.14
C SER A 157 23.61 -0.08 2.07
N LYS A 158 24.45 -0.30 3.08
CA LYS A 158 25.87 0.07 3.00
C LYS A 158 26.58 -0.64 1.87
N GLN A 159 26.31 -1.91 1.69
CA GLN A 159 26.94 -2.73 0.64
C GLN A 159 26.47 -2.32 -0.76
N MET A 160 25.17 -2.06 -0.93
CA MET A 160 24.57 -1.79 -2.23
C MET A 160 24.71 -0.34 -2.67
N PHE A 161 24.55 0.60 -1.74
CA PHE A 161 24.49 2.03 -2.05
C PHE A 161 25.68 2.82 -1.49
N GLY A 162 26.57 2.17 -0.72
CA GLY A 162 27.72 2.84 -0.11
C GLY A 162 27.36 3.84 0.99
N TRP A 163 26.17 3.73 1.59
CA TRP A 163 25.75 4.65 2.65
C TRP A 163 26.65 4.59 3.88
N LYS A 164 26.91 5.75 4.48
CA LYS A 164 27.77 5.86 5.66
C LYS A 164 27.08 5.29 6.90
N ALA A 165 27.89 4.92 7.90
CA ALA A 165 27.38 4.34 9.13
C ALA A 165 26.51 5.30 9.95
N ASP A 166 26.72 6.59 9.80
CA ASP A 166 26.05 7.71 10.48
C ASP A 166 24.94 8.34 9.62
N ASP A 167 24.52 7.69 8.52
CA ASP A 167 23.47 8.20 7.66
C ASP A 167 22.17 8.38 8.47
N PRO A 168 21.52 9.57 8.40
CA PRO A 168 20.31 9.87 9.16
C PRO A 168 19.15 8.90 8.87
N ILE A 169 19.12 8.25 7.72
CA ILE A 169 18.10 7.28 7.34
C ILE A 169 18.02 6.10 8.33
N TYR A 170 19.14 5.77 8.99
CA TYR A 170 19.20 4.68 9.98
C TYR A 170 18.55 5.03 11.33
N GLN A 171 18.19 6.29 11.55
CA GLN A 171 17.44 6.72 12.73
C GLN A 171 15.93 6.54 12.59
N ALA A 172 15.44 6.33 11.37
CA ALA A 172 14.05 6.04 11.12
C ALA A 172 13.67 4.59 11.50
N SER A 173 12.42 4.34 11.80
CA SER A 173 11.92 2.98 12.02
C SER A 173 11.63 2.25 10.71
N ASN A 174 11.19 3.00 9.72
CA ASN A 174 10.88 2.50 8.38
C ASN A 174 11.35 3.50 7.33
N VAL A 175 11.50 3.01 6.11
CA VAL A 175 11.90 3.80 4.95
C VAL A 175 11.02 3.42 3.77
N ILE A 176 10.50 4.41 3.04
CA ILE A 176 9.88 4.20 1.74
C ILE A 176 10.95 4.36 0.67
N GLU A 177 11.09 3.36 -0.18
CA GLU A 177 11.84 3.44 -1.43
C GLU A 177 10.87 3.72 -2.59
N ILE A 178 11.17 4.71 -3.40
CA ILE A 178 10.59 4.85 -4.74
C ILE A 178 11.39 3.91 -5.64
N ALA A 179 10.87 2.69 -5.84
CA ALA A 179 11.54 1.65 -6.63
C ALA A 179 11.29 1.82 -8.12
N LYS A 180 10.19 2.48 -8.50
CA LYS A 180 9.86 2.84 -9.88
C LYS A 180 8.98 4.09 -9.90
N ASP A 181 9.30 5.01 -10.78
CA ASP A 181 8.48 6.14 -11.18
C ASP A 181 8.61 6.28 -12.70
N ARG A 182 7.56 5.93 -13.45
CA ARG A 182 7.59 5.89 -14.92
C ARG A 182 7.74 7.27 -15.51
N ASP A 183 7.02 8.24 -14.99
CA ASP A 183 6.95 9.58 -15.57
C ASP A 183 8.12 10.45 -15.09
N GLY A 184 8.49 10.38 -13.82
CA GLY A 184 9.58 11.15 -13.24
C GLY A 184 10.96 10.53 -13.43
N GLY A 185 11.04 9.26 -13.80
CA GLY A 185 12.30 8.53 -13.97
C GLY A 185 13.09 8.32 -12.68
N ILE A 186 12.46 8.52 -11.51
CA ILE A 186 13.09 8.37 -10.21
C ILE A 186 13.14 6.89 -9.84
N GLN A 187 14.32 6.44 -9.40
CA GLN A 187 14.54 5.10 -8.87
C GLN A 187 15.53 5.18 -7.70
N ASP A 188 15.50 4.16 -6.83
CA ASP A 188 16.40 4.06 -5.68
C ASP A 188 16.41 5.33 -4.81
N TYR A 189 15.26 6.01 -4.69
CA TYR A 189 15.10 7.18 -3.84
C TYR A 189 14.42 6.80 -2.53
N PHE A 190 15.02 7.18 -1.40
CA PHE A 190 14.63 6.70 -0.07
C PHE A 190 14.18 7.84 0.82
N ILE A 191 13.02 7.66 1.45
CA ILE A 191 12.37 8.64 2.34
C ILE A 191 12.23 8.00 3.72
N PRO A 192 12.88 8.52 4.77
CA PRO A 192 12.69 8.05 6.13
C PRO A 192 11.30 8.38 6.68
N LEU A 193 10.72 7.44 7.48
CA LEU A 193 9.40 7.56 8.11
C LEU A 193 9.52 7.57 9.64
#